data_a1aebbf26fb85b21430a965393826518
#
_entry.id   a1aebbf26fb85b21430a965393826518
#
_cell.length_a   1.000
_cell.length_b   1.000
_cell.length_c   1.000
_cell.angle_alpha   90.00
_cell.angle_beta   90.00
_cell.angle_gamma   90.00
#
_symmetry.space_group_name_H-M   'P 1'
#
loop_
_entity.id
_entity.type
_entity.pdbx_description
1 polymer ?
#
loop_
_entity_poly.entity_id
_entity_poly.type
_entity_poly.pdbx_seq_one_letter_code
_entity_poly.pdbx_strand_id
1 'polypeptide(L)'
;MLTGDIASGDLFISSKEMKHILSKNLPSVVCAEMEGAAVAQVCDDYGVPLIVVRVISDAADEEAHISAIGFVNQHAGDYSLSILKEYITLIYSL
;
A
#
# COMPACT_ATOMS: atom_id res chain seq x y z
N MET A 1 -7.63 0.46 -11.13
CA MET A 1 -7.19 -0.29 -9.94
C MET A 1 -6.36 -1.49 -10.39
N LEU A 2 -5.25 -1.74 -9.73
CA LEU A 2 -4.40 -2.90 -9.99
C LEU A 2 -4.54 -3.91 -8.86
N THR A 3 -4.43 -5.18 -9.20
CA THR A 3 -4.34 -6.27 -8.23
C THR A 3 -2.96 -6.90 -8.35
N GLY A 4 -2.34 -7.21 -7.23
CA GLY A 4 -1.01 -7.80 -7.24
C GLY A 4 -0.46 -7.98 -5.83
N ASP A 5 0.77 -8.43 -5.75
CA ASP A 5 1.44 -8.67 -4.48
C ASP A 5 1.94 -7.34 -3.89
N ILE A 6 1.84 -7.23 -2.58
CA ILE A 6 2.32 -6.09 -1.81
C ILE A 6 3.52 -6.54 -0.96
N ALA A 7 4.65 -5.87 -1.11
CA ALA A 7 5.79 -6.05 -0.21
C ALA A 7 5.58 -5.20 1.03
N SER A 8 5.71 -5.80 2.20
CA SER A 8 5.56 -5.10 3.48
C SER A 8 6.80 -5.31 4.33
N GLY A 9 7.36 -4.24 4.86
CA GLY A 9 8.56 -4.30 5.69
C GLY A 9 8.79 -3.02 6.47
N ASP A 10 9.85 -3.00 7.25
CA ASP A 10 10.16 -1.89 8.16
C ASP A 10 11.00 -0.79 7.51
N LEU A 11 11.25 -0.88 6.21
CA LEU A 11 12.11 0.04 5.49
C LEU A 11 11.32 0.84 4.46
N PHE A 12 11.45 2.17 4.52
CA PHE A 12 10.90 3.06 3.51
C PHE A 12 11.74 3.00 2.23
N ILE A 13 11.15 2.56 1.13
CA ILE A 13 11.85 2.45 -0.15
C ILE A 13 11.97 3.84 -0.77
N SER A 14 13.18 4.39 -0.78
CA SER A 14 13.44 5.77 -1.16
C SER A 14 14.63 5.96 -2.11
N SER A 15 15.06 4.90 -2.78
CA SER A 15 16.11 4.99 -3.79
C SER A 15 15.87 4.02 -4.93
N LYS A 16 16.42 4.32 -6.10
CA LYS A 16 16.36 3.44 -7.27
C LYS A 16 17.05 2.11 -7.02
N GLU A 17 18.13 2.13 -6.24
CA GLU A 17 18.86 0.91 -5.88
C GLU A 17 17.99 -0.01 -5.03
N MET A 18 17.36 0.51 -3.97
CA MET A 18 16.45 -0.26 -3.11
C MET A 18 15.29 -0.83 -3.93
N LYS A 19 14.70 -0.02 -4.78
CA LYS A 19 13.61 -0.41 -5.67
C LYS A 19 14.02 -1.52 -6.62
N HIS A 20 15.22 -1.42 -7.20
CA HIS A 20 15.75 -2.45 -8.09
C HIS A 20 15.96 -3.79 -7.37
N ILE A 21 16.56 -3.77 -6.18
CA ILE A 21 16.78 -4.95 -5.37
C ILE A 21 15.43 -5.62 -5.02
N LEU A 22 14.47 -4.85 -4.60
CA LEU A 22 13.12 -5.34 -4.28
C LEU A 22 12.47 -5.99 -5.51
N SER A 23 12.48 -5.32 -6.63
CA SER A 23 11.89 -5.82 -7.88
C SER A 23 12.57 -7.09 -8.39
N LYS A 24 13.88 -7.19 -8.21
CA LYS A 24 14.65 -8.38 -8.60
C LYS A 24 14.31 -9.58 -7.72
N ASN A 25 14.21 -9.38 -6.42
CA ASN A 25 13.96 -10.46 -5.47
C ASN A 25 12.47 -10.85 -5.40
N LEU A 26 11.57 -9.91 -5.64
CA LEU A 26 10.13 -10.10 -5.59
C LEU A 26 9.47 -9.55 -6.86
N PRO A 27 9.61 -10.24 -8.00
CA PRO A 27 9.20 -9.69 -9.30
C PRO A 27 7.69 -9.51 -9.46
N SER A 28 6.86 -10.18 -8.65
CA SER A 28 5.40 -10.05 -8.71
C SER A 28 4.85 -8.87 -7.90
N VAL A 29 5.70 -8.17 -7.15
CA VAL A 29 5.29 -7.07 -6.29
C VAL A 29 4.93 -5.84 -7.11
N VAL A 30 3.75 -5.27 -6.85
CA VAL A 30 3.27 -4.05 -7.52
C VAL A 30 3.44 -2.81 -6.66
N CYS A 31 3.55 -2.95 -5.36
CA CYS A 31 3.86 -1.83 -4.46
C CYS A 31 4.51 -2.31 -3.17
N ALA A 32 5.09 -1.37 -2.44
CA ALA A 32 5.71 -1.60 -1.13
C ALA A 32 5.09 -0.68 -0.09
N GLU A 33 4.98 -1.17 1.14
CA GLU A 33 4.41 -0.44 2.26
C GLU A 33 4.99 -0.96 3.57
N MET A 34 4.57 -0.45 4.70
CA MET A 34 5.26 -0.71 5.96
C MET A 34 4.39 -1.32 7.06
N GLU A 35 3.07 -1.41 6.90
CA GLU A 35 2.16 -1.85 7.96
C GLU A 35 1.40 -3.14 7.67
N GLY A 36 1.27 -3.50 6.41
CA GLY A 36 0.37 -4.58 5.97
C GLY A 36 0.72 -5.95 6.54
N ALA A 37 1.99 -6.28 6.66
CA ALA A 37 2.40 -7.58 7.20
C ALA A 37 1.98 -7.75 8.67
N ALA A 38 2.12 -6.71 9.47
CA ALA A 38 1.72 -6.74 10.88
C ALA A 38 0.20 -6.91 11.02
N VAL A 39 -0.57 -6.18 10.23
CA VAL A 39 -2.03 -6.32 10.21
C VAL A 39 -2.44 -7.71 9.73
N ALA A 40 -1.81 -8.21 8.68
CA ALA A 40 -2.10 -9.53 8.15
C ALA A 40 -1.82 -10.64 9.17
N GLN A 41 -0.74 -10.53 9.92
CA GLN A 41 -0.40 -11.50 10.96
C GLN A 41 -1.46 -11.54 12.05
N VAL A 42 -1.90 -10.39 12.54
CA VAL A 42 -2.95 -10.32 13.57
C VAL A 42 -4.27 -10.88 13.02
N CYS A 43 -4.65 -10.53 11.81
CA CYS A 43 -5.87 -11.07 11.20
C CYS A 43 -5.83 -12.59 11.05
N ASP A 44 -4.68 -13.13 10.64
CA ASP A 44 -4.48 -14.57 10.52
C ASP A 44 -4.59 -15.27 11.86
N ASP A 45 -3.96 -14.72 12.90
CA ASP A 45 -4.01 -15.28 14.26
C ASP A 45 -5.43 -15.35 14.81
N TYR A 46 -6.29 -14.41 14.45
CA TYR A 46 -7.67 -14.35 14.90
C TYR A 46 -8.68 -14.93 13.91
N GLY A 47 -8.21 -15.46 12.79
CA GLY A 47 -9.10 -16.02 11.76
C GLY A 47 -9.99 -14.97 11.08
N VAL A 48 -9.51 -13.73 10.97
CA VAL A 48 -10.25 -12.61 10.36
C VAL A 48 -9.81 -12.44 8.91
N PRO A 49 -10.73 -12.44 7.94
CA PRO A 49 -10.38 -12.12 6.55
C PRO A 49 -9.84 -10.71 6.40
N LEU A 50 -8.86 -10.55 5.50
CA LEU A 50 -8.20 -9.27 5.26
C LEU A 50 -8.19 -8.94 3.77
N ILE A 51 -8.52 -7.71 3.45
CA ILE A 51 -8.28 -7.10 2.14
C ILE A 51 -7.43 -5.85 2.37
N VAL A 52 -6.35 -5.72 1.63
CA VAL A 52 -5.50 -4.53 1.69
C VAL A 52 -5.69 -3.71 0.41
N VAL A 53 -6.07 -2.46 0.57
CA VAL A 53 -6.16 -1.49 -0.52
C VAL A 53 -5.20 -0.36 -0.22
N ARG A 54 -4.33 -0.05 -1.18
CA ARG A 54 -3.34 1.01 -1.04
C ARG A 54 -3.47 2.03 -2.16
N VAL A 55 -3.30 3.28 -1.80
CA VAL A 55 -3.16 4.38 -2.74
C VAL A 55 -1.68 4.74 -2.81
N ILE A 56 -1.13 4.79 -4.02
CA ILE A 56 0.29 5.05 -4.21
C ILE A 56 0.58 6.52 -3.95
N SER A 57 1.51 6.79 -3.04
CA SER A 57 1.91 8.15 -2.68
C SER A 57 3.14 8.64 -3.45
N ASP A 58 3.98 7.72 -3.93
CA ASP A 58 5.27 8.04 -4.54
C ASP A 58 5.77 6.90 -5.41
N ALA A 59 6.86 7.14 -6.13
CA ALA A 59 7.46 6.15 -7.03
C ALA A 59 8.58 5.31 -6.38
N ALA A 60 8.77 5.42 -5.06
CA ALA A 60 9.80 4.70 -4.30
C ALA A 60 11.22 4.98 -4.83
N ASP A 61 11.53 6.23 -5.12
CA ASP A 61 12.83 6.69 -5.58
C ASP A 61 13.41 7.76 -4.64
N GLU A 62 14.43 8.49 -5.10
CA GLU A 62 15.11 9.50 -4.27
C GLU A 62 14.21 10.67 -3.87
N GLU A 63 13.11 10.90 -4.57
CA GLU A 63 12.12 11.94 -4.25
C GLU A 63 10.94 11.41 -3.42
N ALA A 64 10.97 10.13 -3.02
CA ALA A 64 9.84 9.47 -2.35
C ALA A 64 9.40 10.20 -1.08
N HIS A 65 10.34 10.68 -0.25
CA HIS A 65 9.98 11.40 0.97
C HIS A 65 9.20 12.70 0.70
N ILE A 66 9.61 13.46 -0.31
CA ILE A 66 8.95 14.71 -0.69
C ILE A 66 7.58 14.41 -1.29
N SER A 67 7.51 13.44 -2.19
CA SER A 67 6.27 13.03 -2.85
C SER A 67 5.26 12.47 -1.85
N ALA A 68 5.70 11.63 -0.91
CA ALA A 68 4.83 11.05 0.12
C ALA A 68 4.24 12.13 1.04
N ILE A 69 5.06 13.07 1.51
CA ILE A 69 4.58 14.18 2.35
C ILE A 69 3.57 15.03 1.60
N GLY A 70 3.86 15.39 0.36
CA GLY A 70 2.94 16.17 -0.48
C GLY A 70 1.61 15.45 -0.70
N PHE A 71 1.64 14.15 -0.97
CA PHE A 71 0.46 13.33 -1.16
C PHE A 71 -0.40 13.28 0.13
N VAL A 72 0.23 13.00 1.28
CA VAL A 72 -0.48 12.93 2.57
C VAL A 72 -1.16 14.25 2.89
N ASN A 73 -0.48 15.37 2.66
CA ASN A 73 -1.04 16.69 2.96
C ASN A 73 -2.16 17.12 2.01
N GLN A 74 -2.17 16.64 0.77
CA GLN A 74 -3.08 17.12 -0.27
C GLN A 74 -4.19 16.14 -0.64
N HIS A 75 -3.93 14.84 -0.64
CA HIS A 75 -4.79 13.87 -1.32
C HIS A 75 -5.18 12.64 -0.50
N ALA A 76 -4.40 12.23 0.50
CA ALA A 76 -4.61 10.93 1.15
C ALA A 76 -6.02 10.77 1.74
N GLY A 77 -6.53 11.81 2.40
CA GLY A 77 -7.86 11.77 3.00
C GLY A 77 -8.97 11.58 1.97
N ASP A 78 -8.90 12.32 0.88
CA ASP A 78 -9.92 12.28 -0.18
C ASP A 78 -9.93 10.92 -0.90
N TYR A 79 -8.78 10.40 -1.23
CA TYR A 79 -8.68 9.07 -1.87
C TYR A 79 -9.16 7.96 -0.94
N SER A 80 -8.75 7.98 0.31
CA SER A 80 -9.16 6.98 1.29
C SER A 80 -10.66 7.00 1.53
N LEU A 81 -11.25 8.19 1.62
CA LEU A 81 -12.70 8.33 1.79
C LEU A 81 -13.45 7.83 0.57
N SER A 82 -13.00 8.13 -0.63
CA SER A 82 -13.63 7.66 -1.87
C SER A 82 -13.61 6.14 -1.97
N ILE A 83 -12.48 5.51 -1.68
CA ILE A 83 -12.32 4.05 -1.70
C ILE A 83 -13.25 3.41 -0.65
N LEU A 84 -13.29 3.95 0.55
CA LEU A 84 -14.14 3.43 1.62
C LEU A 84 -15.62 3.51 1.27
N LYS A 85 -16.07 4.62 0.70
CA LYS A 85 -17.46 4.78 0.25
C LYS A 85 -17.83 3.75 -0.82
N GLU A 86 -16.98 3.54 -1.81
CA GLU A 86 -17.20 2.53 -2.85
C GLU A 86 -17.27 1.11 -2.25
N TYR A 87 -16.37 0.78 -1.34
CA TYR A 87 -16.34 -0.52 -0.70
C TYR A 87 -17.61 -0.79 0.13
N ILE A 88 -18.03 0.18 0.93
CA ILE A 88 -19.26 0.09 1.72
C ILE A 88 -20.48 -0.08 0.80
N THR A 89 -20.56 0.68 -0.27
CA THR A 89 -21.63 0.58 -1.25
C THR A 89 -21.70 -0.82 -1.86
N LEU A 90 -20.57 -1.40 -2.23
CA LEU A 90 -20.51 -2.76 -2.78
C LEU A 90 -20.97 -3.80 -1.76
N ILE A 91 -20.55 -3.71 -0.50
CA ILE A 91 -20.96 -4.64 0.54
C ILE A 91 -22.47 -4.61 0.76
N TYR A 92 -23.05 -3.43 0.87
CA TYR A 92 -24.48 -3.27 1.14
C TYR A 92 -25.36 -3.51 -0.09
N SER A 93 -24.80 -3.62 -1.27
CA SER A 93 -25.52 -3.99 -2.49
C SER A 93 -25.62 -5.51 -2.71
N LEU A 94 -24.89 -6.27 -1.94
CA LEU A 94 -24.92 -7.73 -2.00
C LEU A 94 -26.08 -8.27 -1.17
#